data_eeffc389fe1c768a094e47044f285097
#
_entry.id   eeffc389fe1c768a094e47044f285097
#
_cell.length_a   1.000
_cell.length_b   1.000
_cell.length_c   1.000
_cell.angle_alpha   90.00
_cell.angle_beta   90.00
_cell.angle_gamma   90.00
#
_symmetry.space_group_name_H-M   'P 1'
#
loop_
_entity.id
_entity.type
_entity.pdbx_description
1 polymer ?
#
loop_
_entity_poly.entity_id
_entity_poly.type
_entity_poly.pdbx_seq_one_letter_code
_entity_poly.pdbx_strand_id
1 'polypeptide(L)'
;MEQLWANKYRPQTFDELVGGAKELDYLTQSMQHLLLHSRGAGRGKTTLAHVIAKELDYTIHTFNASSKKTRGIAFVEEELIPLTSSGNRNQIILLDEADQLTPEAQSALKGVIENAHGYFILACNDISKVSDWIKSRCLQIHFLPIGKEAMKERLEYICGAEGVVITYSQLNLICEAHEGDLRNAINALQAFAS
;
A
#
# COMPACT_ATOMS: atom_id res chain seq x y z
N MET A 1 2.49 -17.61 -18.66
CA MET A 1 2.55 -16.14 -18.62
C MET A 1 3.68 -15.76 -17.66
N GLU A 2 4.59 -14.93 -18.11
CA GLU A 2 5.69 -14.45 -17.29
C GLU A 2 5.15 -13.54 -16.18
N GLN A 3 5.62 -13.74 -14.94
CA GLN A 3 5.15 -12.97 -13.80
C GLN A 3 5.68 -11.53 -13.91
N LEU A 4 4.82 -10.53 -13.69
CA LEU A 4 5.26 -9.14 -13.63
C LEU A 4 6.28 -8.93 -12.51
N TRP A 5 7.42 -8.32 -12.84
CA TRP A 5 8.51 -8.08 -11.88
C TRP A 5 8.09 -7.20 -10.72
N ALA A 6 7.19 -6.25 -10.94
CA ALA A 6 6.62 -5.45 -9.86
C ALA A 6 5.88 -6.29 -8.79
N ASN A 7 5.40 -7.49 -9.15
CA ASN A 7 4.81 -8.44 -8.21
C ASN A 7 5.85 -9.44 -7.69
N LYS A 8 6.73 -9.95 -8.55
CA LYS A 8 7.81 -10.89 -8.20
C LYS A 8 8.74 -10.31 -7.14
N TYR A 9 9.11 -9.03 -7.31
CA TYR A 9 10.02 -8.30 -6.42
C TYR A 9 9.30 -7.39 -5.43
N ARG A 10 8.03 -7.68 -5.09
CA ARG A 10 7.36 -6.94 -4.03
C ARG A 10 8.02 -7.22 -2.67
N PRO A 11 8.44 -6.19 -1.92
CA PRO A 11 9.01 -6.34 -0.59
C PRO A 11 8.16 -7.23 0.32
N GLN A 12 8.82 -8.10 1.09
CA GLN A 12 8.23 -9.05 2.01
C GLN A 12 8.60 -8.77 3.48
N THR A 13 9.61 -7.93 3.70
CA THR A 13 10.12 -7.51 5.01
C THR A 13 10.34 -6.01 5.03
N PHE A 14 10.52 -5.40 6.21
CA PHE A 14 10.85 -3.98 6.32
C PHE A 14 12.17 -3.62 5.65
N ASP A 15 13.18 -4.50 5.75
CA ASP A 15 14.51 -4.29 5.14
C ASP A 15 14.46 -4.20 3.61
N GLU A 16 13.50 -4.88 3.00
CA GLU A 16 13.30 -4.88 1.54
C GLU A 16 12.52 -3.65 1.06
N LEU A 17 11.87 -2.90 1.96
CA LEU A 17 11.15 -1.69 1.60
C LEU A 17 12.11 -0.63 1.05
N VAL A 18 11.61 0.25 0.19
CA VAL A 18 12.41 1.27 -0.47
C VAL A 18 12.10 2.66 0.13
N GLY A 19 13.14 3.46 0.31
CA GLY A 19 13.00 4.80 0.87
C GLY A 19 12.64 4.79 2.36
N GLY A 20 12.01 5.85 2.86
CA GLY A 20 11.66 6.04 4.27
C GLY A 20 10.66 5.03 4.86
N ALA A 21 10.09 4.15 4.04
CA ALA A 21 9.19 3.11 4.54
C ALA A 21 9.89 2.06 5.41
N LYS A 22 11.21 1.90 5.30
CA LYS A 22 12.01 1.01 6.15
C LYS A 22 11.95 1.40 7.63
N GLU A 23 11.85 2.68 7.91
CA GLU A 23 11.86 3.25 9.28
C GLU A 23 10.50 3.10 10.00
N LEU A 24 9.51 2.46 9.36
CA LEU A 24 8.16 2.28 9.89
C LEU A 24 7.97 0.95 10.64
N ASP A 25 9.03 0.21 10.91
CA ASP A 25 9.02 -1.06 11.66
C ASP A 25 8.44 -0.91 13.09
N TYR A 26 8.58 0.27 13.70
CA TYR A 26 8.01 0.60 15.01
C TYR A 26 6.48 0.44 15.06
N LEU A 27 5.79 0.50 13.92
CA LEU A 27 4.35 0.31 13.84
C LEU A 27 3.90 -1.07 14.32
N THR A 28 4.78 -2.08 14.23
CA THR A 28 4.49 -3.44 14.70
C THR A 28 4.50 -3.56 16.22
N GLN A 29 5.17 -2.64 16.91
CA GLN A 29 5.27 -2.65 18.37
C GLN A 29 4.00 -2.11 19.06
N SER A 30 3.27 -1.21 18.38
CA SER A 30 2.04 -0.63 18.89
C SER A 30 1.06 -0.39 17.73
N MET A 31 0.41 -1.47 17.31
CA MET A 31 -0.50 -1.42 16.17
C MET A 31 -1.74 -0.59 16.46
N GLN A 32 -2.11 0.25 15.52
CA GLN A 32 -3.31 1.08 15.53
C GLN A 32 -3.89 1.19 14.12
N HIS A 33 -5.05 1.82 13.96
CA HIS A 33 -5.57 2.10 12.62
C HIS A 33 -4.65 3.07 11.89
N LEU A 34 -4.34 2.79 10.62
CA LEU A 34 -3.43 3.59 9.81
C LEU A 34 -4.15 4.21 8.61
N LEU A 35 -3.77 5.44 8.27
CA LEU A 35 -4.13 6.11 7.03
C LEU A 35 -2.85 6.44 6.25
N LEU A 36 -2.56 5.62 5.24
CA LEU A 36 -1.39 5.76 4.39
C LEU A 36 -1.75 6.61 3.18
N HIS A 37 -1.13 7.77 3.01
CA HIS A 37 -1.47 8.66 1.92
C HIS A 37 -0.26 9.18 1.15
N SER A 38 -0.47 9.47 -0.13
CA SER A 38 0.55 10.09 -1.01
C SER A 38 -0.11 10.80 -2.17
N ARG A 39 0.60 11.72 -2.83
CA ARG A 39 0.17 12.28 -4.11
C ARG A 39 0.67 11.40 -5.25
N GLY A 40 0.06 10.25 -5.47
CA GLY A 40 0.41 9.35 -6.58
C GLY A 40 0.54 7.89 -6.19
N ALA A 41 0.59 7.03 -7.21
CA ALA A 41 0.71 5.59 -7.09
C ALA A 41 2.18 5.13 -6.93
N GLY A 42 2.40 3.83 -6.75
CA GLY A 42 3.73 3.21 -6.81
C GLY A 42 4.70 3.54 -5.66
N ARG A 43 4.22 4.19 -4.57
CA ARG A 43 5.05 4.64 -3.45
C ARG A 43 5.13 3.67 -2.27
N GLY A 44 4.56 2.45 -2.39
CA GLY A 44 4.71 1.40 -1.40
C GLY A 44 3.62 1.32 -0.32
N LYS A 45 2.55 2.12 -0.34
CA LYS A 45 1.47 2.10 0.67
C LYS A 45 0.88 0.69 0.88
N THR A 46 0.37 0.08 -0.17
CA THR A 46 -0.20 -1.27 -0.14
C THR A 46 0.85 -2.32 0.25
N THR A 47 2.10 -2.13 -0.20
CA THR A 47 3.21 -3.03 0.15
C THR A 47 3.52 -2.98 1.65
N LEU A 48 3.57 -1.77 2.26
CA LEU A 48 3.76 -1.64 3.70
C LEU A 48 2.68 -2.38 4.49
N ALA A 49 1.41 -2.27 4.09
CA ALA A 49 0.32 -2.97 4.77
C ALA A 49 0.52 -4.50 4.78
N HIS A 50 0.98 -5.07 3.65
CA HIS A 50 1.30 -6.51 3.58
C HIS A 50 2.53 -6.89 4.40
N VAL A 51 3.57 -6.05 4.42
CA VAL A 51 4.77 -6.26 5.24
C VAL A 51 4.40 -6.26 6.73
N ILE A 52 3.61 -5.28 7.19
CA ILE A 52 3.12 -5.23 8.58
C ILE A 52 2.33 -6.49 8.93
N ALA A 53 1.40 -6.91 8.08
CA ALA A 53 0.59 -8.11 8.33
C ALA A 53 1.45 -9.37 8.45
N LYS A 54 2.45 -9.50 7.59
CA LYS A 54 3.37 -10.64 7.60
C LYS A 54 4.27 -10.65 8.84
N GLU A 55 4.80 -9.49 9.22
CA GLU A 55 5.67 -9.36 10.40
C GLU A 55 4.92 -9.68 11.70
N LEU A 56 3.64 -9.30 11.79
CA LEU A 56 2.79 -9.58 12.94
C LEU A 56 2.14 -10.98 12.92
N ASP A 57 2.31 -11.74 11.84
CA ASP A 57 1.56 -12.99 11.58
C ASP A 57 0.04 -12.76 11.63
N TYR A 58 -0.43 -11.67 11.04
CA TYR A 58 -1.84 -11.31 10.99
C TYR A 58 -2.46 -11.66 9.64
N THR A 59 -3.72 -12.10 9.67
CA THR A 59 -4.49 -12.28 8.44
C THR A 59 -4.79 -10.91 7.83
N ILE A 60 -4.49 -10.73 6.52
CA ILE A 60 -4.83 -9.50 5.81
C ILE A 60 -5.98 -9.73 4.82
N HIS A 61 -7.03 -8.93 4.95
CA HIS A 61 -8.15 -8.87 4.01
C HIS A 61 -8.01 -7.60 3.18
N THR A 62 -7.82 -7.75 1.86
CA THR A 62 -7.55 -6.62 0.97
C THR A 62 -8.76 -6.34 0.08
N PHE A 63 -9.25 -5.11 0.13
CA PHE A 63 -10.34 -4.61 -0.70
C PHE A 63 -9.91 -3.36 -1.45
N ASN A 64 -10.23 -3.28 -2.74
CA ASN A 64 -10.02 -2.06 -3.51
C ASN A 64 -11.34 -1.26 -3.54
N ALA A 65 -11.34 -0.10 -2.90
CA ALA A 65 -12.52 0.75 -2.76
C ALA A 65 -12.93 1.49 -4.06
N SER A 66 -12.16 1.39 -5.15
CA SER A 66 -12.53 1.99 -6.44
C SER A 66 -13.55 1.17 -7.21
N SER A 67 -13.74 -0.10 -6.87
CA SER A 67 -14.71 -0.95 -7.56
C SER A 67 -16.15 -0.59 -7.19
N LYS A 68 -17.09 -0.77 -8.13
CA LYS A 68 -18.53 -0.51 -7.89
C LYS A 68 -19.09 -1.34 -6.73
N LYS A 69 -18.51 -2.52 -6.45
CA LYS A 69 -18.96 -3.42 -5.38
C LYS A 69 -18.47 -3.00 -3.99
N THR A 70 -17.32 -2.33 -3.91
CA THR A 70 -16.63 -2.07 -2.64
C THR A 70 -16.58 -0.59 -2.24
N ARG A 71 -17.11 0.33 -3.08
CA ARG A 71 -17.09 1.77 -2.77
C ARG A 71 -18.31 2.28 -2.00
N GLY A 72 -19.39 1.50 -1.95
CA GLY A 72 -20.69 1.92 -1.41
C GLY A 72 -20.97 1.39 -0.01
N ILE A 73 -22.06 1.88 0.60
CA ILE A 73 -22.50 1.51 1.94
C ILE A 73 -22.79 0.01 2.09
N ALA A 74 -23.35 -0.64 1.06
CA ALA A 74 -23.65 -2.07 1.08
C ALA A 74 -22.39 -2.91 1.37
N PHE A 75 -21.24 -2.54 0.81
CA PHE A 75 -19.97 -3.20 1.11
C PHE A 75 -19.60 -3.12 2.59
N VAL A 76 -19.81 -1.96 3.21
CA VAL A 76 -19.54 -1.79 4.64
C VAL A 76 -20.45 -2.67 5.48
N GLU A 77 -21.74 -2.72 5.15
CA GLU A 77 -22.76 -3.46 5.90
C GLU A 77 -22.66 -4.97 5.71
N GLU A 78 -22.45 -5.43 4.47
CA GLU A 78 -22.52 -6.85 4.10
C GLU A 78 -21.18 -7.58 4.23
N GLU A 79 -20.06 -6.87 4.09
CA GLU A 79 -18.71 -7.47 4.12
C GLU A 79 -17.91 -7.06 5.36
N LEU A 80 -17.80 -5.74 5.65
CA LEU A 80 -16.90 -5.28 6.70
C LEU A 80 -17.47 -5.51 8.10
N ILE A 81 -18.76 -5.31 8.34
CA ILE A 81 -19.37 -5.54 9.66
C ILE A 81 -19.23 -7.01 10.07
N PRO A 82 -19.62 -8.01 9.26
CA PRO A 82 -19.44 -9.42 9.64
C PRO A 82 -17.98 -9.79 9.87
N LEU A 83 -17.07 -9.30 9.01
CA LEU A 83 -15.64 -9.58 9.11
C LEU A 83 -15.05 -9.06 10.43
N THR A 84 -15.35 -7.82 10.80
CA THR A 84 -14.81 -7.17 12.00
C THR A 84 -15.48 -7.64 13.29
N SER A 85 -16.69 -8.19 13.21
CA SER A 85 -17.42 -8.75 14.34
C SER A 85 -17.03 -10.21 14.65
N SER A 86 -16.21 -10.85 13.85
CA SER A 86 -15.80 -12.26 13.98
C SER A 86 -15.01 -12.59 15.27
N GLY A 87 -14.58 -11.57 16.03
CA GLY A 87 -13.76 -11.72 17.24
C GLY A 87 -12.27 -11.93 16.96
N ASN A 88 -11.85 -12.08 15.70
CA ASN A 88 -10.44 -12.18 15.35
C ASN A 88 -9.74 -10.83 15.52
N ARG A 89 -8.80 -10.73 16.47
CA ARG A 89 -8.01 -9.53 16.71
C ARG A 89 -6.72 -9.48 15.91
N ASN A 90 -6.27 -10.63 15.42
CA ASN A 90 -5.03 -10.77 14.64
C ASN A 90 -5.35 -10.66 13.14
N GLN A 91 -6.01 -9.56 12.76
CA GLN A 91 -6.37 -9.29 11.37
C GLN A 91 -6.19 -7.82 11.02
N ILE A 92 -5.87 -7.60 9.76
CA ILE A 92 -5.79 -6.29 9.12
C ILE A 92 -6.80 -6.23 7.98
N ILE A 93 -7.61 -5.18 7.97
CA ILE A 93 -8.51 -4.85 6.88
C ILE A 93 -7.86 -3.72 6.08
N LEU A 94 -7.33 -4.05 4.91
CA LEU A 94 -6.73 -3.08 3.99
C LEU A 94 -7.79 -2.59 3.01
N LEU A 95 -8.09 -1.29 3.08
CA LEU A 95 -8.91 -0.59 2.10
C LEU A 95 -8.00 0.23 1.19
N ASP A 96 -7.66 -0.33 0.02
CA ASP A 96 -6.88 0.40 -0.98
C ASP A 96 -7.78 1.35 -1.78
N GLU A 97 -7.24 2.48 -2.22
CA GLU A 97 -7.98 3.56 -2.87
C GLU A 97 -9.17 4.07 -2.03
N ALA A 98 -8.99 4.21 -0.71
CA ALA A 98 -10.04 4.60 0.24
C ALA A 98 -10.66 5.98 -0.05
N ASP A 99 -9.98 6.84 -0.80
CA ASP A 99 -10.48 8.10 -1.34
C ASP A 99 -11.59 7.94 -2.41
N GLN A 100 -11.87 6.71 -2.84
CA GLN A 100 -12.96 6.38 -3.75
C GLN A 100 -14.24 5.91 -3.04
N LEU A 101 -14.20 5.71 -1.72
CA LEU A 101 -15.40 5.41 -0.92
C LEU A 101 -16.40 6.54 -1.01
N THR A 102 -17.70 6.19 -1.18
CA THR A 102 -18.75 7.20 -1.14
C THR A 102 -18.87 7.85 0.25
N PRO A 103 -19.41 9.07 0.36
CA PRO A 103 -19.61 9.72 1.67
C PRO A 103 -20.45 8.87 2.63
N GLU A 104 -21.45 8.15 2.12
CA GLU A 104 -22.32 7.27 2.90
C GLU A 104 -21.54 6.07 3.42
N ALA A 105 -20.70 5.46 2.57
CA ALA A 105 -19.81 4.36 2.99
C ALA A 105 -18.81 4.82 4.04
N GLN A 106 -18.19 5.98 3.87
CA GLN A 106 -17.30 6.55 4.88
C GLN A 106 -18.05 6.81 6.20
N SER A 107 -19.29 7.29 6.17
CA SER A 107 -20.11 7.50 7.37
C SER A 107 -20.44 6.20 8.08
N ALA A 108 -20.83 5.15 7.34
CA ALA A 108 -21.10 3.82 7.91
C ALA A 108 -19.83 3.18 8.51
N LEU A 109 -18.68 3.40 7.89
CA LEU A 109 -17.38 2.89 8.35
C LEU A 109 -16.99 3.41 9.75
N LYS A 110 -17.55 4.55 10.17
CA LYS A 110 -17.30 5.11 11.50
C LYS A 110 -17.58 4.10 12.62
N GLY A 111 -18.77 3.56 12.66
CA GLY A 111 -19.17 2.58 13.69
C GLY A 111 -18.36 1.28 13.60
N VAL A 112 -17.97 0.91 12.38
CA VAL A 112 -17.17 -0.29 12.13
C VAL A 112 -15.76 -0.14 12.68
N ILE A 113 -15.07 0.97 12.41
CA ILE A 113 -13.70 1.23 12.91
C ILE A 113 -13.69 1.35 14.44
N GLU A 114 -14.70 2.01 15.05
CA GLU A 114 -14.79 2.19 16.51
C GLU A 114 -14.98 0.87 17.28
N ASN A 115 -15.62 -0.12 16.66
CA ASN A 115 -15.97 -1.39 17.31
C ASN A 115 -15.24 -2.61 16.72
N ALA A 116 -14.29 -2.38 15.81
CA ALA A 116 -13.62 -3.47 15.09
C ALA A 116 -12.77 -4.35 16.01
N HIS A 117 -12.86 -5.65 15.82
CA HIS A 117 -11.79 -6.56 16.19
C HIS A 117 -10.75 -6.57 15.04
N GLY A 118 -9.49 -6.26 15.38
CA GLY A 118 -8.41 -6.08 14.39
C GLY A 118 -8.19 -4.62 13.99
N TYR A 119 -7.40 -4.41 12.95
CA TYR A 119 -6.92 -3.09 12.57
C TYR A 119 -7.29 -2.75 11.13
N PHE A 120 -7.63 -1.49 10.91
CA PHE A 120 -7.79 -0.93 9.56
C PHE A 120 -6.52 -0.27 9.09
N ILE A 121 -6.15 -0.54 7.84
CA ILE A 121 -5.16 0.23 7.08
C ILE A 121 -5.89 0.78 5.86
N LEU A 122 -6.03 2.10 5.78
CA LEU A 122 -6.61 2.78 4.63
C LEU A 122 -5.47 3.38 3.80
N ALA A 123 -5.45 3.10 2.50
CA ALA A 123 -4.49 3.69 1.57
C ALA A 123 -5.21 4.59 0.58
N CYS A 124 -4.73 5.82 0.38
CA CYS A 124 -5.34 6.78 -0.55
C CYS A 124 -4.29 7.62 -1.29
N ASN A 125 -4.70 8.17 -2.44
CA ASN A 125 -3.89 9.10 -3.22
C ASN A 125 -4.33 10.56 -3.00
N ASP A 126 -5.56 10.78 -2.58
CA ASP A 126 -6.11 12.11 -2.29
C ASP A 126 -6.74 12.14 -0.89
N ILE A 127 -5.95 12.57 0.09
CA ILE A 127 -6.40 12.66 1.48
C ILE A 127 -7.54 13.68 1.67
N SER A 128 -7.74 14.63 0.74
CA SER A 128 -8.83 15.62 0.83
C SER A 128 -10.21 14.98 0.69
N LYS A 129 -10.30 13.81 0.05
CA LYS A 129 -11.55 13.06 -0.13
C LYS A 129 -11.86 12.11 1.04
N VAL A 130 -10.93 11.95 1.98
CA VAL A 130 -11.14 11.16 3.19
C VAL A 130 -11.72 12.06 4.28
N SER A 131 -12.79 11.60 4.94
CA SER A 131 -13.47 12.37 5.97
C SER A 131 -12.59 12.65 7.19
N ASP A 132 -12.82 13.80 7.86
CA ASP A 132 -11.99 14.22 8.98
C ASP A 132 -12.09 13.28 10.19
N TRP A 133 -13.23 12.61 10.37
CA TRP A 133 -13.37 11.66 11.46
C TRP A 133 -12.51 10.39 11.22
N ILE A 134 -12.33 9.91 9.97
CA ILE A 134 -11.36 8.83 9.65
C ILE A 134 -9.94 9.31 9.98
N LYS A 135 -9.58 10.50 9.51
CA LYS A 135 -8.26 11.11 9.76
C LYS A 135 -7.95 11.20 11.25
N SER A 136 -8.95 11.53 12.09
CA SER A 136 -8.76 11.68 13.54
C SER A 136 -8.61 10.36 14.29
N ARG A 137 -8.99 9.22 13.69
CA ARG A 137 -8.94 7.88 14.29
C ARG A 137 -7.79 7.02 13.80
N CYS A 138 -7.10 7.48 12.77
CA CYS A 138 -5.98 6.76 12.19
C CYS A 138 -4.67 7.53 12.39
N LEU A 139 -3.60 6.82 12.66
CA LEU A 139 -2.27 7.40 12.51
C LEU A 139 -2.03 7.68 11.02
N GLN A 140 -1.82 8.95 10.69
CA GLN A 140 -1.60 9.38 9.32
C GLN A 140 -0.12 9.25 8.96
N ILE A 141 0.18 8.55 7.87
CA ILE A 141 1.54 8.38 7.36
C ILE A 141 1.59 8.89 5.93
N HIS A 142 2.39 9.93 5.71
CA HIS A 142 2.58 10.53 4.40
C HIS A 142 3.75 9.87 3.66
N PHE A 143 3.47 9.22 2.54
CA PHE A 143 4.48 8.65 1.65
C PHE A 143 4.99 9.71 0.67
N LEU A 144 6.23 10.10 0.84
CA LEU A 144 6.94 10.95 -0.11
C LEU A 144 7.26 10.19 -1.40
N PRO A 145 7.54 10.89 -2.51
CA PRO A 145 8.11 10.26 -3.70
C PRO A 145 9.38 9.47 -3.34
N ILE A 146 9.52 8.27 -3.91
CA ILE A 146 10.75 7.50 -3.73
C ILE A 146 11.89 8.23 -4.41
N GLY A 147 12.96 8.49 -3.69
CA GLY A 147 14.13 9.20 -4.20
C GLY A 147 14.82 8.43 -5.33
N LYS A 148 15.41 9.16 -6.28
CA LYS A 148 16.04 8.59 -7.48
C LYS A 148 17.11 7.54 -7.16
N GLU A 149 17.93 7.78 -6.16
CA GLU A 149 18.99 6.82 -5.78
C GLU A 149 18.40 5.53 -5.21
N ALA A 150 17.40 5.61 -4.34
CA ALA A 150 16.70 4.44 -3.81
C ALA A 150 15.96 3.64 -4.91
N MET A 151 15.42 4.34 -5.92
CA MET A 151 14.85 3.69 -7.09
C MET A 151 15.93 2.94 -7.90
N LYS A 152 17.08 3.57 -8.16
CA LYS A 152 18.20 2.94 -8.88
C LYS A 152 18.69 1.68 -8.17
N GLU A 153 18.98 1.77 -6.87
CA GLU A 153 19.43 0.62 -6.08
C GLU A 153 18.46 -0.56 -6.21
N ARG A 154 17.15 -0.29 -6.17
CA ARG A 154 16.14 -1.35 -6.34
C ARG A 154 16.13 -1.93 -7.76
N LEU A 155 16.24 -1.09 -8.78
CA LEU A 155 16.30 -1.54 -10.17
C LEU A 155 17.60 -2.32 -10.47
N GLU A 156 18.75 -1.89 -9.95
CA GLU A 156 20.03 -2.60 -10.06
C GLU A 156 19.96 -3.99 -9.39
N TYR A 157 19.36 -4.08 -8.21
CA TYR A 157 19.10 -5.35 -7.55
C TYR A 157 18.29 -6.30 -8.45
N ILE A 158 17.23 -5.80 -9.08
CA ILE A 158 16.38 -6.59 -9.99
C ILE A 158 17.16 -6.99 -11.24
N CYS A 159 17.95 -6.10 -11.83
CA CYS A 159 18.81 -6.41 -12.96
C CYS A 159 19.79 -7.55 -12.64
N GLY A 160 20.43 -7.50 -11.47
CA GLY A 160 21.32 -8.57 -11.02
C GLY A 160 20.61 -9.91 -10.85
N ALA A 161 19.40 -9.91 -10.29
CA ALA A 161 18.60 -11.09 -10.07
C ALA A 161 18.06 -11.72 -11.37
N GLU A 162 17.78 -10.91 -12.39
CA GLU A 162 17.26 -11.35 -13.70
C GLU A 162 18.37 -11.52 -14.75
N GLY A 163 19.63 -11.20 -14.43
CA GLY A 163 20.75 -11.28 -15.38
C GLY A 163 20.66 -10.23 -16.50
N VAL A 164 19.99 -9.11 -16.26
CA VAL A 164 19.83 -8.03 -17.25
C VAL A 164 21.04 -7.12 -17.24
N VAL A 165 21.62 -6.90 -18.42
CA VAL A 165 22.70 -5.92 -18.61
C VAL A 165 22.09 -4.59 -19.04
N ILE A 166 22.24 -3.58 -18.19
CA ILE A 166 21.75 -2.22 -18.44
C ILE A 166 22.85 -1.22 -18.15
N THR A 167 22.95 -0.17 -18.98
CA THR A 167 23.89 0.91 -18.73
C THR A 167 23.38 1.89 -17.69
N TYR A 168 24.29 2.56 -16.98
CA TYR A 168 23.92 3.61 -16.01
C TYR A 168 23.02 4.70 -16.62
N SER A 169 23.29 5.09 -17.90
CA SER A 169 22.47 6.08 -18.59
C SER A 169 21.05 5.61 -18.85
N GLN A 170 20.85 4.34 -19.24
CA GLN A 170 19.53 3.75 -19.45
C GLN A 170 18.75 3.64 -18.14
N LEU A 171 19.42 3.23 -17.05
CA LEU A 171 18.83 3.16 -15.73
C LEU A 171 18.38 4.54 -15.25
N ASN A 172 19.21 5.57 -15.45
CA ASN A 172 18.85 6.96 -15.14
C ASN A 172 17.61 7.43 -15.90
N LEU A 173 17.51 7.12 -17.19
CA LEU A 173 16.36 7.49 -18.02
C LEU A 173 15.06 6.84 -17.49
N ILE A 174 15.12 5.57 -17.09
CA ILE A 174 13.95 4.88 -16.48
C ILE A 174 13.54 5.60 -15.19
N CYS A 175 14.49 5.91 -14.30
CA CYS A 175 14.20 6.61 -13.05
C CYS A 175 13.62 8.02 -13.28
N GLU A 176 14.13 8.76 -14.24
CA GLU A 176 13.64 10.11 -14.58
C GLU A 176 12.25 10.08 -15.21
N ALA A 177 11.99 9.12 -16.09
CA ALA A 177 10.67 8.95 -16.72
C ALA A 177 9.56 8.54 -15.73
N HIS A 178 9.92 7.93 -14.60
CA HIS A 178 8.98 7.39 -13.61
C HIS A 178 9.25 7.94 -12.20
N GLU A 179 9.59 9.21 -12.08
CA GLU A 179 9.99 9.85 -10.83
C GLU A 179 9.00 9.56 -9.68
N GLY A 180 9.51 8.92 -8.63
CA GLY A 180 8.75 8.59 -7.43
C GLY A 180 7.75 7.43 -7.55
N ASP A 181 7.60 6.82 -8.75
CA ASP A 181 6.75 5.65 -9.01
C ASP A 181 7.59 4.41 -9.32
N LEU A 182 7.99 3.70 -8.26
CA LEU A 182 8.83 2.51 -8.40
C LEU A 182 8.11 1.36 -9.14
N ARG A 183 6.79 1.24 -9.04
CA ARG A 183 6.03 0.20 -9.75
C ARG A 183 6.16 0.36 -11.25
N ASN A 184 5.95 1.57 -11.76
CA ASN A 184 6.08 1.87 -13.19
C ASN A 184 7.53 1.79 -13.65
N ALA A 185 8.50 2.19 -12.83
CA ALA A 185 9.92 2.04 -13.14
C ALA A 185 10.33 0.55 -13.30
N ILE A 186 9.84 -0.34 -12.42
CA ILE A 186 10.10 -1.79 -12.53
C ILE A 186 9.44 -2.37 -13.79
N ASN A 187 8.21 -1.96 -14.10
CA ASN A 187 7.53 -2.42 -15.31
C ASN A 187 8.26 -1.95 -16.60
N ALA A 188 8.76 -0.73 -16.59
CA ALA A 188 9.58 -0.21 -17.70
C ALA A 188 10.91 -0.97 -17.85
N LEU A 189 11.56 -1.32 -16.73
CA LEU A 189 12.74 -2.16 -16.72
C LEU A 189 12.46 -3.54 -17.32
N GLN A 190 11.37 -4.18 -16.93
CA GLN A 190 10.96 -5.50 -17.46
C GLN A 190 10.70 -5.41 -18.98
N ALA A 191 10.01 -4.37 -19.44
CA ALA A 191 9.78 -4.15 -20.86
C ALA A 191 11.07 -3.89 -21.65
N PHE A 192 12.08 -3.26 -21.03
CA PHE A 192 13.40 -3.07 -21.62
C PHE A 192 14.16 -4.41 -21.77
N ALA A 193 13.97 -5.33 -20.85
CA ALA A 193 14.66 -6.62 -20.77
C ALA A 193 14.03 -7.71 -21.67
N SER A 194 12.80 -7.48 -22.16
CA SER A 194 12.04 -8.42 -23.03
C SER A 194 12.44 -8.27 -24.49
#